data_1f10c7ca8f6572d48d5f15cd77178b20
#
_entry.id   1f10c7ca8f6572d48d5f15cd77178b20
#
_cell.length_a   1.000
_cell.length_b   1.000
_cell.length_c   1.000
_cell.angle_alpha   90.00
_cell.angle_beta   90.00
_cell.angle_gamma   90.00
#
_symmetry.space_group_name_H-M   'P 1'
#
loop_
_entity.id
_entity.type
_entity.pdbx_description
1 polymer ?
#
loop_
_entity_poly.entity_id
_entity_poly.type
_entity_poly.pdbx_seq_one_letter_code
_entity_poly.pdbx_strand_id
1 'polypeptide(L)'
;MVSYEARWLSDEITKAANKAGHQDWFFAPDITRAVIEYLKNRFPKNTITVEELFKKIETALAFMGCEDIARTLEIGPPPVRISLMDIAIDAGSGFELEFFRILREKLIDTERSGTSQIMCFELRKAVKHLTGAGRWNSKCVELTEEINDYIISELARNRSGEISLVLK
;
A
#
# COMPACT_ATOMS: atom_id res chain seq x y z
N MET A 1 4.93 -14.47 -8.99
CA MET A 1 4.32 -13.12 -8.81
C MET A 1 4.29 -12.86 -7.31
N VAL A 2 5.02 -11.85 -6.84
CA VAL A 2 5.05 -11.45 -5.43
C VAL A 2 3.70 -10.81 -5.13
N SER A 3 3.05 -11.18 -4.00
CA SER A 3 1.79 -10.54 -3.63
C SER A 3 2.02 -9.03 -3.43
N TYR A 4 1.00 -8.22 -3.64
CA TYR A 4 1.11 -6.76 -3.51
C TYR A 4 1.65 -6.32 -2.13
N GLU A 5 1.28 -7.05 -1.08
CA GLU A 5 1.76 -6.83 0.30
C GLU A 5 3.27 -7.08 0.45
N ALA A 6 3.82 -7.94 -0.40
CA ALA A 6 5.25 -8.21 -0.45
C ALA A 6 6.04 -7.14 -1.23
N ARG A 7 5.37 -6.35 -2.08
CA ARG A 7 6.04 -5.34 -2.89
C ARG A 7 6.63 -4.22 -2.05
N TRP A 8 5.87 -3.70 -1.09
CA TRP A 8 6.37 -2.73 -0.12
C TRP A 8 7.68 -3.18 0.53
N LEU A 9 7.73 -4.44 0.99
CA LEU A 9 8.91 -4.98 1.64
C LEU A 9 10.10 -5.06 0.69
N SER A 10 9.86 -5.48 -0.56
CA SER A 10 10.87 -5.49 -1.61
C SER A 10 11.39 -4.07 -1.91
N ASP A 11 10.50 -3.07 -1.92
CA ASP A 11 10.87 -1.69 -2.17
C ASP A 11 11.76 -1.14 -1.03
N GLU A 12 11.44 -1.45 0.25
CA GLU A 12 12.27 -1.05 1.39
C GLU A 12 13.67 -1.71 1.36
N ILE A 13 13.75 -2.99 1.00
CA ILE A 13 15.03 -3.68 0.81
C ILE A 13 15.82 -3.05 -0.35
N THR A 14 15.17 -2.72 -1.47
CA THR A 14 15.81 -2.05 -2.61
C THR A 14 16.34 -0.67 -2.22
N LYS A 15 15.58 0.12 -1.45
CA LYS A 15 16.05 1.41 -0.92
C LYS A 15 17.30 1.24 -0.05
N ALA A 16 17.31 0.23 0.82
CA ALA A 16 18.47 -0.08 1.67
C ALA A 16 19.71 -0.45 0.83
N ALA A 17 19.54 -1.27 -0.20
CA ALA A 17 20.61 -1.65 -1.11
C ALA A 17 21.19 -0.42 -1.85
N ASN A 18 20.33 0.48 -2.35
CA ASN A 18 20.76 1.70 -2.99
C ASN A 18 21.54 2.63 -2.02
N LYS A 19 21.09 2.76 -0.76
CA LYS A 19 21.80 3.50 0.29
C LYS A 19 23.16 2.90 0.62
N ALA A 20 23.27 1.57 0.56
CA ALA A 20 24.55 0.85 0.75
C ALA A 20 25.49 0.93 -0.47
N GLY A 21 25.05 1.57 -1.58
CA GLY A 21 25.85 1.73 -2.79
C GLY A 21 25.65 0.65 -3.87
N HIS A 22 24.67 -0.24 -3.69
CA HIS A 22 24.34 -1.30 -4.63
C HIS A 22 23.21 -0.90 -5.59
N GLN A 23 23.48 -0.04 -6.57
CA GLN A 23 22.44 0.55 -7.45
C GLN A 23 21.69 -0.46 -8.34
N ASP A 24 22.31 -1.58 -8.70
CA ASP A 24 21.75 -2.61 -9.58
C ASP A 24 21.42 -3.92 -8.83
N TRP A 25 21.13 -3.82 -7.54
CA TRP A 25 20.88 -4.99 -6.72
C TRP A 25 19.44 -5.49 -6.86
N PHE A 26 19.24 -6.58 -7.59
CA PHE A 26 17.91 -7.09 -7.98
C PHE A 26 17.39 -8.26 -7.13
N PHE A 27 18.06 -8.61 -6.04
CA PHE A 27 17.67 -9.75 -5.19
C PHE A 27 16.55 -9.41 -4.17
N ALA A 28 16.15 -8.16 -4.02
CA ALA A 28 15.12 -7.75 -3.07
C ALA A 28 13.80 -8.55 -3.19
N PRO A 29 13.25 -8.83 -4.40
CA PRO A 29 12.05 -9.65 -4.56
C PRO A 29 12.23 -11.09 -4.09
N ASP A 30 13.41 -11.68 -4.30
CA ASP A 30 13.68 -13.07 -3.92
C ASP A 30 13.84 -13.20 -2.40
N ILE A 31 14.53 -12.27 -1.75
CA ILE A 31 14.62 -12.21 -0.28
C ILE A 31 13.24 -12.01 0.34
N THR A 32 12.47 -11.08 -0.20
CA THR A 32 11.09 -10.84 0.26
C THR A 32 10.27 -12.12 0.18
N ARG A 33 10.35 -12.84 -0.93
CA ARG A 33 9.65 -14.11 -1.13
C ARG A 33 10.10 -15.16 -0.10
N ALA A 34 11.40 -15.33 0.08
CA ALA A 34 11.96 -16.28 1.03
C ALA A 34 11.54 -16.00 2.47
N VAL A 35 11.55 -14.72 2.89
CA VAL A 35 11.10 -14.30 4.22
C VAL A 35 9.59 -14.58 4.40
N ILE A 36 8.76 -14.27 3.43
CA ILE A 36 7.32 -14.53 3.48
C ILE A 36 7.02 -16.03 3.53
N GLU A 37 7.71 -16.85 2.72
CA GLU A 37 7.54 -18.29 2.77
C GLU A 37 7.99 -18.87 4.12
N TYR A 38 9.10 -18.39 4.67
CA TYR A 38 9.52 -18.77 6.01
C TYR A 38 8.46 -18.43 7.05
N LEU A 39 7.89 -17.23 7.01
CA LEU A 39 6.86 -16.81 7.95
C LEU A 39 5.60 -17.67 7.82
N LYS A 40 5.15 -17.97 6.61
CA LYS A 40 3.98 -18.83 6.37
C LYS A 40 4.16 -20.26 6.89
N ASN A 41 5.36 -20.80 6.75
CA ASN A 41 5.60 -22.21 6.99
C ASN A 41 6.18 -22.52 8.38
N ARG A 42 6.87 -21.57 8.98
CA ARG A 42 7.67 -21.78 10.21
C ARG A 42 7.31 -20.84 11.36
N PHE A 43 6.54 -19.79 11.10
CA PHE A 43 6.19 -18.85 12.16
C PHE A 43 4.91 -19.31 12.86
N PRO A 44 4.96 -19.59 14.19
CA PRO A 44 3.83 -20.21 14.90
C PRO A 44 2.68 -19.25 15.17
N LYS A 45 2.87 -17.95 14.94
CA LYS A 45 1.87 -16.92 15.17
C LYS A 45 1.27 -16.45 13.83
N ASN A 46 -0.02 -16.16 13.83
CA ASN A 46 -0.70 -15.62 12.64
C ASN A 46 -0.42 -14.11 12.41
N THR A 47 0.24 -13.46 13.35
CA THR A 47 0.57 -12.03 13.29
C THR A 47 2.03 -11.81 13.66
N ILE A 48 2.69 -10.90 12.98
CA ILE A 48 4.06 -10.47 13.23
C ILE A 48 4.09 -8.94 13.32
N THR A 49 4.86 -8.37 14.24
CA THR A 49 5.07 -6.91 14.26
C THR A 49 5.98 -6.48 13.12
N VAL A 50 5.92 -5.20 12.75
CA VAL A 50 6.79 -4.65 11.71
C VAL A 50 8.25 -4.76 12.11
N GLU A 51 8.56 -4.49 13.38
CA GLU A 51 9.91 -4.59 13.94
C GLU A 51 10.45 -6.04 13.88
N GLU A 52 9.62 -7.02 14.26
CA GLU A 52 10.01 -8.44 14.17
C GLU A 52 10.23 -8.87 12.71
N LEU A 53 9.42 -8.36 11.78
CA LEU A 53 9.57 -8.63 10.35
C LEU A 53 10.89 -8.07 9.83
N PHE A 54 11.21 -6.80 10.11
CA PHE A 54 12.45 -6.17 9.68
C PHE A 54 13.68 -6.86 10.28
N LYS A 55 13.62 -7.26 11.56
CA LYS A 55 14.69 -8.04 12.20
C LYS A 55 14.93 -9.40 11.52
N LYS A 56 13.88 -10.05 10.98
CA LYS A 56 14.04 -11.28 10.17
C LYS A 56 14.73 -10.99 8.85
N ILE A 57 14.42 -9.87 8.22
CA ILE A 57 15.06 -9.44 6.98
C ILE A 57 16.54 -9.10 7.20
N GLU A 58 16.86 -8.33 8.24
CA GLU A 58 18.24 -8.06 8.64
C GLU A 58 19.04 -9.35 8.82
N THR A 59 18.46 -10.32 9.55
CA THR A 59 19.09 -11.62 9.76
C THR A 59 19.30 -12.38 8.45
N ALA A 60 18.34 -12.35 7.54
CA ALA A 60 18.46 -12.99 6.24
C ALA A 60 19.54 -12.33 5.37
N LEU A 61 19.57 -10.99 5.33
CA LEU A 61 20.59 -10.22 4.62
C LEU A 61 22.01 -10.51 5.15
N ALA A 62 22.18 -10.48 6.48
CA ALA A 62 23.45 -10.80 7.12
C ALA A 62 23.90 -12.23 6.82
N PHE A 63 23.00 -13.21 6.85
CA PHE A 63 23.31 -14.60 6.50
C PHE A 63 23.76 -14.78 5.04
N MET A 64 23.29 -13.91 4.16
CA MET A 64 23.69 -13.87 2.73
C MET A 64 24.97 -13.07 2.48
N GLY A 65 25.62 -12.54 3.50
CA GLY A 65 26.84 -11.71 3.37
C GLY A 65 26.55 -10.26 2.92
N CYS A 66 25.32 -9.78 3.08
CA CYS A 66 24.88 -8.42 2.74
C CYS A 66 24.69 -7.58 4.02
N GLU A 67 25.67 -7.59 4.93
CA GLU A 67 25.61 -6.87 6.20
C GLU A 67 25.56 -5.35 6.01
N ASP A 68 26.13 -4.82 4.95
CA ASP A 68 26.09 -3.41 4.58
C ASP A 68 24.66 -2.96 4.25
N ILE A 69 23.91 -3.76 3.49
CA ILE A 69 22.49 -3.54 3.21
C ILE A 69 21.66 -3.67 4.49
N ALA A 70 21.95 -4.68 5.31
CA ALA A 70 21.24 -4.88 6.57
C ALA A 70 21.38 -3.67 7.51
N ARG A 71 22.55 -3.02 7.57
CA ARG A 71 22.79 -1.82 8.39
C ARG A 71 22.07 -0.58 7.89
N THR A 72 21.77 -0.49 6.60
CA THR A 72 21.06 0.64 6.00
C THR A 72 19.56 0.42 5.91
N LEU A 73 19.07 -0.76 6.33
CA LEU A 73 17.65 -1.09 6.33
C LEU A 73 16.91 -0.28 7.41
N GLU A 74 15.98 0.55 6.97
CA GLU A 74 15.12 1.34 7.84
C GLU A 74 13.72 0.73 7.91
N ILE A 75 13.10 0.80 9.08
CA ILE A 75 11.72 0.34 9.27
C ILE A 75 10.79 1.38 8.67
N GLY A 76 10.25 1.07 7.49
CA GLY A 76 9.22 1.88 6.86
C GLY A 76 7.82 1.48 7.33
N PRO A 77 6.87 2.42 7.41
CA PRO A 77 5.48 2.09 7.76
C PRO A 77 4.86 1.24 6.64
N PRO A 78 4.03 0.23 7.00
CA PRO A 78 3.37 -0.62 6.02
C PRO A 78 2.38 0.18 5.17
N PRO A 79 2.02 -0.30 3.95
CA PRO A 79 1.01 0.31 3.12
C PRO A 79 -0.33 0.37 3.84
N VAL A 80 -1.01 1.50 3.76
CA VAL A 80 -2.38 1.64 4.25
C VAL A 80 -3.36 1.21 3.17
N ARG A 81 -4.35 0.42 3.56
CA ARG A 81 -5.41 -0.08 2.67
C ARG A 81 -6.71 0.65 2.97
N ILE A 82 -7.31 1.25 1.94
CA ILE A 82 -8.58 1.96 2.02
C ILE A 82 -9.60 1.21 1.16
N SER A 83 -10.63 0.65 1.79
CA SER A 83 -11.79 0.09 1.10
C SER A 83 -12.71 1.22 0.65
N LEU A 84 -12.78 1.46 -0.65
CA LEU A 84 -13.70 2.45 -1.20
C LEU A 84 -15.17 1.99 -1.06
N MET A 85 -15.39 0.68 -1.01
CA MET A 85 -16.72 0.13 -0.79
C MET A 85 -17.23 0.42 0.63
N ASP A 86 -16.39 0.29 1.65
CA ASP A 86 -16.78 0.61 3.02
C ASP A 86 -17.14 2.09 3.14
N ILE A 87 -16.35 2.99 2.54
CA ILE A 87 -16.65 4.42 2.47
C ILE A 87 -17.98 4.67 1.74
N ALA A 88 -18.25 3.96 0.65
CA ALA A 88 -19.49 4.10 -0.09
C ALA A 88 -20.72 3.61 0.72
N ILE A 89 -20.55 2.57 1.53
CA ILE A 89 -21.59 2.11 2.46
C ILE A 89 -21.86 3.15 3.53
N ASP A 90 -20.82 3.70 4.15
CA ASP A 90 -20.91 4.72 5.19
C ASP A 90 -21.56 6.01 4.66
N ALA A 91 -21.26 6.39 3.43
CA ALA A 91 -21.86 7.54 2.76
C ALA A 91 -23.35 7.33 2.41
N GLY A 92 -23.71 6.10 2.01
CA GLY A 92 -25.03 5.75 1.52
C GLY A 92 -25.19 5.87 -0.01
N SER A 93 -26.14 5.11 -0.55
CA SER A 93 -26.43 5.13 -1.99
C SER A 93 -26.94 6.49 -2.46
N GLY A 94 -26.34 7.08 -3.48
CA GLY A 94 -26.69 8.39 -4.01
C GLY A 94 -26.06 9.59 -3.27
N PHE A 95 -25.26 9.36 -2.23
CA PHE A 95 -24.59 10.42 -1.47
C PHE A 95 -23.12 10.58 -1.88
N GLU A 96 -22.87 10.92 -3.13
CA GLU A 96 -21.52 11.06 -3.70
C GLU A 96 -20.68 12.12 -2.96
N LEU A 97 -21.28 13.27 -2.58
CA LEU A 97 -20.56 14.32 -1.84
C LEU A 97 -20.08 13.84 -0.47
N GLU A 98 -20.90 13.05 0.24
CA GLU A 98 -20.53 12.49 1.53
C GLU A 98 -19.41 11.44 1.38
N PHE A 99 -19.45 10.65 0.31
CA PHE A 99 -18.36 9.75 -0.03
C PHE A 99 -17.03 10.50 -0.17
N PHE A 100 -16.98 11.58 -0.94
CA PHE A 100 -15.77 12.38 -1.11
C PHE A 100 -15.29 13.02 0.20
N ARG A 101 -16.21 13.44 1.07
CA ARG A 101 -15.89 13.98 2.40
C ARG A 101 -15.17 12.93 3.26
N ILE A 102 -15.77 11.74 3.38
CA ILE A 102 -15.20 10.63 4.17
C ILE A 102 -13.86 10.17 3.56
N LEU A 103 -13.79 10.06 2.24
CA LEU A 103 -12.56 9.68 1.53
C LEU A 103 -11.42 10.66 1.84
N ARG A 104 -11.71 11.96 1.82
CA ARG A 104 -10.73 12.99 2.15
C ARG A 104 -10.18 12.83 3.57
N GLU A 105 -11.04 12.63 4.55
CA GLU A 105 -10.64 12.40 5.95
C GLU A 105 -9.71 11.19 6.06
N LYS A 106 -10.06 10.08 5.40
CA LYS A 106 -9.23 8.86 5.37
C LYS A 106 -7.87 9.10 4.72
N LEU A 107 -7.81 9.85 3.61
CA LEU A 107 -6.55 10.18 2.95
C LEU A 107 -5.66 11.05 3.85
N ILE A 108 -6.21 12.09 4.49
CA ILE A 108 -5.47 12.96 5.43
C ILE A 108 -4.92 12.16 6.61
N ASP A 109 -5.72 11.28 7.21
CA ASP A 109 -5.28 10.46 8.35
C ASP A 109 -4.17 9.49 7.93
N THR A 110 -4.27 8.96 6.71
CA THR A 110 -3.25 8.07 6.14
C THR A 110 -1.93 8.80 5.92
N GLU A 111 -1.96 10.02 5.41
CA GLU A 111 -0.75 10.85 5.25
C GLU A 111 -0.09 11.14 6.59
N ARG A 112 -0.88 11.49 7.61
CA ARG A 112 -0.38 11.71 8.97
C ARG A 112 0.30 10.48 9.59
N SER A 113 -0.05 9.29 9.14
CA SER A 113 0.60 8.04 9.58
C SER A 113 2.02 7.85 9.02
N GLY A 114 2.45 8.70 8.09
CA GLY A 114 3.78 8.65 7.47
C GLY A 114 3.98 7.50 6.49
N THR A 115 2.89 6.85 6.03
CA THR A 115 3.01 5.77 5.05
C THR A 115 3.52 6.27 3.69
N SER A 116 4.37 5.46 3.05
CA SER A 116 4.86 5.72 1.69
C SER A 116 3.96 5.14 0.60
N GLN A 117 2.99 4.29 0.96
CA GLN A 117 2.10 3.64 0.01
C GLN A 117 0.65 3.60 0.49
N ILE A 118 -0.26 3.99 -0.40
CA ILE A 118 -1.71 3.88 -0.18
C ILE A 118 -2.30 2.97 -1.24
N MET A 119 -3.13 2.02 -0.82
CA MET A 119 -3.90 1.15 -1.69
C MET A 119 -5.39 1.42 -1.50
N CYS A 120 -6.03 2.02 -2.49
CA CYS A 120 -7.48 2.08 -2.60
C CYS A 120 -8.00 0.88 -3.39
N PHE A 121 -8.94 0.12 -2.85
CA PHE A 121 -9.47 -1.08 -3.48
C PHE A 121 -11.01 -1.08 -3.51
N GLU A 122 -11.59 -2.01 -4.30
CA GLU A 122 -13.03 -2.15 -4.51
C GLU A 122 -13.72 -0.94 -5.18
N LEU A 123 -12.98 -0.17 -5.98
CA LEU A 123 -13.49 1.00 -6.70
C LEU A 123 -14.77 0.67 -7.50
N ARG A 124 -14.75 -0.41 -8.26
CA ARG A 124 -15.90 -0.81 -9.08
C ARG A 124 -17.17 -1.11 -8.28
N LYS A 125 -17.01 -1.70 -7.09
CA LYS A 125 -18.14 -1.98 -6.19
C LYS A 125 -18.69 -0.71 -5.59
N ALA A 126 -17.78 0.18 -5.12
CA ALA A 126 -18.12 1.48 -4.56
C ALA A 126 -18.92 2.33 -5.55
N VAL A 127 -18.44 2.45 -6.80
CA VAL A 127 -19.11 3.18 -7.86
C VAL A 127 -20.51 2.63 -8.14
N LYS A 128 -20.66 1.30 -8.25
CA LYS A 128 -21.98 0.69 -8.43
C LYS A 128 -22.93 0.98 -7.26
N HIS A 129 -22.43 0.97 -6.04
CA HIS A 129 -23.23 1.29 -4.85
C HIS A 129 -23.68 2.75 -4.85
N LEU A 130 -22.75 3.69 -5.07
CA LEU A 130 -23.04 5.12 -5.08
C LEU A 130 -24.02 5.52 -6.19
N THR A 131 -23.86 4.98 -7.40
CA THR A 131 -24.74 5.25 -8.54
C THR A 131 -26.08 4.53 -8.49
N GLY A 132 -26.24 3.54 -7.59
CA GLY A 132 -27.40 2.64 -7.57
C GLY A 132 -27.55 1.80 -8.83
N ALA A 133 -26.50 1.67 -9.64
CA ALA A 133 -26.57 1.05 -10.95
C ALA A 133 -26.55 -0.49 -10.88
N GLY A 134 -27.59 -1.13 -11.36
CA GLY A 134 -27.64 -2.60 -11.50
C GLY A 134 -26.62 -3.10 -12.55
N ARG A 135 -26.40 -2.32 -13.63
CA ARG A 135 -25.41 -2.60 -14.68
C ARG A 135 -24.47 -1.42 -14.86
N TRP A 136 -23.23 -1.70 -15.26
CA TRP A 136 -22.24 -0.67 -15.56
C TRP A 136 -22.71 0.21 -16.75
N ASN A 137 -22.70 1.53 -16.56
CA ASN A 137 -23.17 2.52 -17.54
C ASN A 137 -22.23 3.74 -17.56
N SER A 138 -22.55 4.78 -18.38
CA SER A 138 -21.73 6.00 -18.51
C SER A 138 -21.53 6.72 -17.19
N LYS A 139 -22.59 6.82 -16.36
CA LYS A 139 -22.49 7.44 -15.02
C LYS A 139 -21.47 6.73 -14.13
N CYS A 140 -21.36 5.39 -14.25
CA CYS A 140 -20.34 4.63 -13.52
C CYS A 140 -18.93 4.94 -14.03
N VAL A 141 -18.75 5.18 -15.32
CA VAL A 141 -17.46 5.54 -15.91
C VAL A 141 -17.05 6.94 -15.43
N GLU A 142 -17.93 7.91 -15.54
CA GLU A 142 -17.71 9.29 -15.09
C GLU A 142 -17.32 9.34 -13.60
N LEU A 143 -18.10 8.70 -12.74
CA LEU A 143 -17.79 8.67 -11.30
C LEU A 143 -16.47 7.95 -10.99
N THR A 144 -16.11 6.93 -11.78
CA THR A 144 -14.81 6.25 -11.65
C THR A 144 -13.66 7.22 -11.91
N GLU A 145 -13.76 8.00 -12.99
CA GLU A 145 -12.77 9.02 -13.36
C GLU A 145 -12.69 10.11 -12.30
N GLU A 146 -13.84 10.62 -11.85
CA GLU A 146 -13.91 11.62 -10.77
C GLU A 146 -13.24 11.14 -9.47
N ILE A 147 -13.48 9.90 -9.04
CA ILE A 147 -12.85 9.34 -7.84
C ILE A 147 -11.33 9.23 -8.03
N ASN A 148 -10.88 8.76 -9.19
CA ASN A 148 -9.45 8.63 -9.49
C ASN A 148 -8.76 10.00 -9.46
N ASP A 149 -9.31 10.98 -10.16
CA ASP A 149 -8.79 12.34 -10.25
C ASP A 149 -8.79 13.02 -8.88
N TYR A 150 -9.83 12.80 -8.09
CA TYR A 150 -9.92 13.32 -6.74
C TYR A 150 -8.81 12.77 -5.84
N ILE A 151 -8.60 11.45 -5.81
CA ILE A 151 -7.55 10.82 -5.01
C ILE A 151 -6.17 11.36 -5.43
N ILE A 152 -5.90 11.41 -6.73
CA ILE A 152 -4.63 11.93 -7.26
C ILE A 152 -4.44 13.39 -6.87
N SER A 153 -5.48 14.22 -6.97
CA SER A 153 -5.40 15.66 -6.65
C SER A 153 -5.19 15.90 -5.16
N GLU A 154 -5.88 15.17 -4.28
CA GLU A 154 -5.68 15.27 -2.83
C GLU A 154 -4.27 14.86 -2.41
N LEU A 155 -3.77 13.74 -2.92
CA LEU A 155 -2.41 13.29 -2.65
C LEU A 155 -1.35 14.26 -3.22
N ALA A 156 -1.61 14.90 -4.36
CA ALA A 156 -0.70 15.90 -4.93
C ALA A 156 -0.70 17.22 -4.15
N ARG A 157 -1.83 17.59 -3.52
CA ARG A 157 -1.98 18.83 -2.76
C ARG A 157 -1.22 18.80 -1.44
N ASN A 158 -1.16 17.65 -0.80
CA ASN A 158 -0.65 17.49 0.57
C ASN A 158 0.80 16.99 0.63
N ARG A 159 1.55 17.00 -0.49
CA ARG A 159 2.87 16.38 -0.60
C ARG A 159 3.91 16.93 0.37
N SER A 160 4.32 16.10 1.32
CA SER A 160 5.65 16.16 1.96
C SER A 160 6.55 14.94 1.62
N GLY A 161 6.15 14.04 0.69
CA GLY A 161 6.92 12.87 0.29
C GLY A 161 6.36 12.19 -0.96
N GLU A 162 7.12 11.25 -1.55
CA GLU A 162 6.63 10.37 -2.62
C GLU A 162 5.68 9.32 -2.05
N ILE A 163 4.38 9.48 -2.32
CA ILE A 163 3.37 8.47 -1.99
C ILE A 163 3.04 7.68 -3.26
N SER A 164 3.18 6.37 -3.21
CA SER A 164 2.77 5.47 -4.28
C SER A 164 1.29 5.10 -4.10
N LEU A 165 0.47 5.41 -5.11
CA LEU A 165 -0.96 5.07 -5.14
C LEU A 165 -1.20 3.85 -6.00
N VAL A 166 -2.02 2.90 -5.50
CA VAL A 166 -2.53 1.77 -6.27
C VAL A 166 -4.05 1.72 -6.17
N LEU A 167 -4.70 1.81 -7.32
CA LEU A 167 -6.15 1.69 -7.49
C LEU A 167 -6.50 0.29 -8.03
N LYS A 168 -7.45 -0.42 -7.39
CA LYS A 168 -7.96 -1.74 -7.82
C LYS A 168 -9.48 -1.82 -7.74
#